data_fb82bdd5d9b8cdf72034089390ada1fc
#
_entry.id   fb82bdd5d9b8cdf72034089390ada1fc
#
_cell.length_a   1.000
_cell.length_b   1.000
_cell.length_c   1.000
_cell.angle_alpha   90.00
_cell.angle_beta   90.00
_cell.angle_gamma   90.00
#
_symmetry.space_group_name_H-M   'P 1'
#
loop_
_entity.id
_entity.type
_entity.pdbx_description
1 polymer ?
#
loop_
_entity_poly.entity_id
_entity_poly.type
_entity_poly.pdbx_seq_one_letter_code
_entity_poly.pdbx_strand_id
1 'polypeptide(L)'
;MPEGKEILLGRTLDELTELVTSLGMPRFTGKQIAQWLYDKRVSSIDEMTNLSKANRTLLAERYTVGRTAPVMSQLSKDGTRKYLFAVSTGGLVEAVFIPDKDRATLCISSQVGCKMDCLFCMTGKQGFKGNLSSGEIINQVLSVEESASLTNVVYMGMGEPLDNATNVLKSISV
;
A
#
# COMPACT_ATOMS: atom_id res chain seq x y z
N MET A 1 9.08 -3.03 -11.79
CA MET A 1 9.71 -3.17 -10.45
C MET A 1 11.11 -3.72 -10.67
N PRO A 2 12.14 -3.33 -9.89
CA PRO A 2 13.46 -3.94 -10.04
C PRO A 2 13.34 -5.45 -9.76
N GLU A 3 13.72 -6.26 -10.72
CA GLU A 3 13.65 -7.72 -10.65
C GLU A 3 14.44 -8.22 -9.44
N GLY A 4 13.79 -9.06 -8.62
CA GLY A 4 14.42 -9.82 -7.55
C GLY A 4 14.50 -9.17 -6.16
N LYS A 5 14.01 -7.95 -5.94
CA LYS A 5 14.02 -7.34 -4.60
C LYS A 5 12.68 -7.50 -3.89
N GLU A 6 12.76 -7.77 -2.57
CA GLU A 6 11.57 -7.83 -1.72
C GLU A 6 11.06 -6.43 -1.35
N ILE A 7 9.75 -6.31 -1.11
CA ILE A 7 9.10 -5.05 -0.74
C ILE A 7 9.06 -4.92 0.78
N LEU A 8 9.41 -3.72 1.29
CA LEU A 8 9.30 -3.37 2.71
C LEU A 8 7.90 -2.91 3.09
N LEU A 9 7.20 -2.22 2.20
CA LEU A 9 5.86 -1.69 2.45
C LEU A 9 4.86 -2.82 2.72
N GLY A 10 4.01 -2.64 3.74
CA GLY A 10 3.05 -3.66 4.19
C GLY A 10 3.62 -4.68 5.17
N ARG A 11 4.87 -4.51 5.61
CA ARG A 11 5.45 -5.31 6.72
C ARG A 11 5.08 -4.66 8.06
N THR A 12 4.68 -5.48 9.02
CA THR A 12 4.43 -5.04 10.40
C THR A 12 5.72 -4.65 11.11
N LEU A 13 5.62 -3.97 12.26
CA LEU A 13 6.78 -3.63 13.08
C LEU A 13 7.57 -4.88 13.50
N ASP A 14 6.88 -5.97 13.84
CA ASP A 14 7.52 -7.23 14.23
C ASP A 14 8.30 -7.83 13.06
N GLU A 15 7.71 -7.91 11.88
CA GLU A 15 8.37 -8.39 10.66
C GLU A 15 9.57 -7.52 10.26
N LEU A 16 9.48 -6.21 10.42
CA LEU A 16 10.61 -5.31 10.18
C LEU A 16 11.71 -5.51 11.23
N THR A 17 11.34 -5.78 12.48
CA THR A 17 12.29 -6.06 13.57
C THR A 17 13.02 -7.39 13.36
N GLU A 18 12.31 -8.42 12.93
CA GLU A 18 12.89 -9.72 12.58
C GLU A 18 13.83 -9.59 11.37
N LEU A 19 13.40 -8.84 10.34
CA LEU A 19 14.18 -8.59 9.15
C LEU A 19 15.52 -7.92 9.49
N VAL A 20 15.51 -6.80 10.22
CA VAL A 20 16.75 -6.10 10.55
C VAL A 20 17.68 -6.93 11.44
N THR A 21 17.10 -7.74 12.34
CA THR A 21 17.85 -8.65 13.19
C THR A 21 18.56 -9.75 12.36
N SER A 22 17.88 -10.30 11.36
CA SER A 22 18.45 -11.28 10.43
C SER A 22 19.60 -10.73 9.59
N LEU A 23 19.60 -9.41 9.38
CA LEU A 23 20.68 -8.67 8.69
C LEU A 23 21.82 -8.22 9.63
N GLY A 24 21.77 -8.61 10.91
CA GLY A 24 22.76 -8.20 11.91
C GLY A 24 22.65 -6.75 12.38
N MET A 25 21.53 -6.09 12.11
CA MET A 25 21.24 -4.73 12.57
C MET A 25 20.61 -4.73 13.96
N PRO A 26 20.75 -3.66 14.76
CA PRO A 26 20.05 -3.51 16.03
C PRO A 26 18.52 -3.56 15.87
N ARG A 27 17.82 -4.20 16.83
CA ARG A 27 16.35 -4.35 16.81
C ARG A 27 15.58 -3.04 16.63
N PHE A 28 16.07 -1.94 17.24
CA PHE A 28 15.43 -0.61 17.13
C PHE A 28 15.41 -0.07 15.69
N THR A 29 16.26 -0.59 14.80
CA THR A 29 16.28 -0.21 13.38
C THR A 29 14.95 -0.58 12.70
N GLY A 30 14.25 -1.64 13.14
CA GLY A 30 12.92 -1.99 12.65
C GLY A 30 11.92 -0.86 12.86
N LYS A 31 11.91 -0.26 14.06
CA LYS A 31 11.05 0.91 14.36
C LYS A 31 11.42 2.15 13.53
N GLN A 32 12.72 2.37 13.30
CA GLN A 32 13.17 3.46 12.44
C GLN A 32 12.66 3.28 11.00
N ILE A 33 12.77 2.08 10.45
CA ILE A 33 12.26 1.77 9.11
C ILE A 33 10.74 1.95 9.05
N ALA A 34 9.99 1.45 10.04
CA ALA A 34 8.53 1.64 10.11
C ALA A 34 8.14 3.13 10.07
N GLN A 35 8.83 3.98 10.86
CA GLN A 35 8.60 5.42 10.84
C GLN A 35 8.87 6.05 9.47
N TRP A 36 9.92 5.62 8.77
CA TRP A 36 10.20 6.10 7.42
C TRP A 36 9.14 5.67 6.41
N LEU A 37 8.67 4.43 6.50
CA LEU A 37 7.68 3.89 5.57
C LEU A 37 6.30 4.55 5.78
N TYR A 38 5.81 4.60 7.03
CA TYR A 38 4.42 4.88 7.34
C TYR A 38 4.17 6.33 7.78
N ASP A 39 5.08 6.95 8.56
CA ASP A 39 4.93 8.34 9.00
C ASP A 39 5.51 9.32 7.96
N LYS A 40 6.77 9.07 7.52
CA LYS A 40 7.46 9.96 6.57
C LYS A 40 7.16 9.64 5.11
N ARG A 41 6.62 8.45 4.83
CA ARG A 41 6.13 8.03 3.52
C ARG A 41 7.18 8.13 2.42
N VAL A 42 8.42 7.72 2.70
CA VAL A 42 9.54 7.77 1.75
C VAL A 42 9.30 6.84 0.55
N SER A 43 9.96 7.16 -0.55
CA SER A 43 9.92 6.37 -1.78
C SER A 43 11.20 5.55 -2.00
N SER A 44 12.27 5.89 -1.27
CA SER A 44 13.58 5.27 -1.40
C SER A 44 14.20 4.97 -0.03
N ILE A 45 14.98 3.88 0.05
CA ILE A 45 15.78 3.53 1.24
C ILE A 45 16.87 4.61 1.51
N ASP A 46 17.33 5.29 0.48
CA ASP A 46 18.36 6.35 0.63
C ASP A 46 17.86 7.55 1.43
N GLU A 47 16.55 7.79 1.46
CA GLU A 47 15.93 8.84 2.27
C GLU A 47 15.96 8.55 3.77
N MET A 48 16.22 7.32 4.20
CA MET A 48 16.23 6.88 5.61
C MET A 48 17.52 7.35 6.32
N THR A 49 17.69 8.66 6.46
CA THR A 49 18.96 9.31 6.84
C THR A 49 19.44 9.02 8.27
N ASN A 50 18.59 8.56 9.16
CA ASN A 50 18.99 8.12 10.51
C ASN A 50 19.54 6.68 10.55
N LEU A 51 19.50 5.95 9.42
CA LEU A 51 20.23 4.70 9.25
C LEU A 51 21.66 5.02 8.72
N SER A 52 22.65 4.24 9.18
CA SER A 52 23.99 4.35 8.64
C SER A 52 24.02 4.07 7.13
N LYS A 53 24.98 4.65 6.42
CA LYS A 53 25.14 4.41 4.97
C LYS A 53 25.31 2.91 4.67
N ALA A 54 26.09 2.19 5.49
CA ALA A 54 26.28 0.76 5.35
C ALA A 54 24.96 -0.02 5.47
N ASN A 55 24.11 0.32 6.45
CA ASN A 55 22.80 -0.33 6.62
C ASN A 55 21.84 -0.03 5.46
N ARG A 56 21.83 1.22 4.94
CA ARG A 56 21.04 1.56 3.76
C ARG A 56 21.48 0.78 2.53
N THR A 57 22.80 0.68 2.30
CA THR A 57 23.34 -0.12 1.18
C THR A 57 22.93 -1.59 1.31
N LEU A 58 23.11 -2.20 2.49
CA LEU A 58 22.75 -3.59 2.74
C LEU A 58 21.23 -3.85 2.54
N LEU A 59 20.39 -2.93 3.00
CA LEU A 59 18.94 -3.00 2.75
C LEU A 59 18.63 -2.87 1.27
N ALA A 60 19.23 -1.89 0.58
CA ALA A 60 18.95 -1.63 -0.83
C ALA A 60 19.43 -2.72 -1.79
N GLU A 61 20.36 -3.60 -1.37
CA GLU A 61 20.75 -4.78 -2.15
C GLU A 61 19.61 -5.79 -2.30
N ARG A 62 18.82 -6.00 -1.24
CA ARG A 62 17.81 -7.06 -1.14
C ARG A 62 16.37 -6.56 -1.16
N TYR A 63 16.15 -5.30 -0.77
CA TYR A 63 14.84 -4.72 -0.55
C TYR A 63 14.62 -3.43 -1.35
N THR A 64 13.36 -3.12 -1.55
CA THR A 64 12.89 -1.80 -2.02
C THR A 64 11.76 -1.34 -1.11
N VAL A 65 11.53 -0.02 -1.03
CA VAL A 65 10.37 0.51 -0.30
C VAL A 65 9.07 -0.06 -0.87
N GLY A 66 8.95 -0.10 -2.19
CA GLY A 66 7.76 -0.65 -2.85
C GLY A 66 6.60 0.34 -2.98
N ARG A 67 6.80 1.60 -2.60
CA ARG A 67 5.82 2.66 -2.84
C ARG A 67 5.80 3.03 -4.31
N THR A 68 4.60 3.07 -4.91
CA THR A 68 4.40 3.43 -6.33
C THR A 68 3.33 4.50 -6.45
N ALA A 69 3.58 5.46 -7.34
CA ALA A 69 2.58 6.47 -7.67
C ALA A 69 1.40 5.86 -8.45
N PRO A 70 0.19 6.44 -8.37
CA PRO A 70 -0.89 6.06 -9.26
C PRO A 70 -0.50 6.31 -10.72
N VAL A 71 -0.91 5.41 -11.61
CA VAL A 71 -0.67 5.55 -13.06
C VAL A 71 -1.59 6.56 -13.71
N MET A 72 -2.72 6.88 -13.07
CA MET A 72 -3.69 7.87 -13.52
C MET A 72 -4.45 8.43 -12.32
N SER A 73 -4.85 9.68 -12.41
CA SER A 73 -5.85 10.28 -11.51
C SER A 73 -6.87 11.10 -12.32
N GLN A 74 -8.11 11.13 -11.86
CA GLN A 74 -9.20 11.90 -12.46
C GLN A 74 -9.97 12.60 -11.34
N LEU A 75 -10.06 13.92 -11.45
CA LEU A 75 -10.78 14.79 -10.51
C LEU A 75 -12.17 15.12 -11.08
N SER A 76 -13.20 14.91 -10.27
CA SER A 76 -14.58 15.31 -10.57
C SER A 76 -14.89 16.72 -10.06
N LYS A 77 -16.01 17.31 -10.53
CA LYS A 77 -16.41 18.68 -10.16
C LYS A 77 -16.76 18.86 -8.67
N ASP A 78 -17.17 17.77 -8.02
CA ASP A 78 -17.52 17.72 -6.60
C ASP A 78 -16.31 17.51 -5.68
N GLY A 79 -15.10 17.45 -6.24
CA GLY A 79 -13.86 17.19 -5.51
C GLY A 79 -13.53 15.70 -5.32
N THR A 80 -14.42 14.79 -5.73
CA THR A 80 -14.12 13.36 -5.76
C THR A 80 -12.97 13.08 -6.72
N ARG A 81 -11.96 12.30 -6.28
CA ARG A 81 -10.83 11.95 -7.12
C ARG A 81 -10.65 10.44 -7.19
N LYS A 82 -10.64 9.92 -8.41
CA LYS A 82 -10.34 8.51 -8.68
C LYS A 82 -8.87 8.37 -9.03
N TYR A 83 -8.23 7.38 -8.44
CA TYR A 83 -6.86 6.96 -8.70
C TYR A 83 -6.83 5.57 -9.30
N LEU A 84 -5.88 5.32 -10.17
CA LEU A 84 -5.63 4.01 -10.76
C LEU A 84 -4.20 3.56 -10.42
N PHE A 85 -4.07 2.40 -9.81
CA PHE A 85 -2.79 1.82 -9.42
C PHE A 85 -2.50 0.55 -10.20
N ALA A 86 -1.26 0.44 -10.71
CA ALA A 86 -0.75 -0.82 -11.23
C ALA A 86 -0.28 -1.72 -10.07
N VAL A 87 -0.58 -3.01 -10.16
CA VAL A 87 -0.24 -4.01 -9.15
C VAL A 87 0.57 -5.16 -9.73
N SER A 88 1.24 -5.91 -8.85
CA SER A 88 2.21 -6.95 -9.24
C SER A 88 1.61 -8.09 -10.06
N THR A 89 0.32 -8.37 -9.91
CA THR A 89 -0.41 -9.37 -10.70
C THR A 89 -0.65 -8.98 -12.17
N GLY A 90 -0.15 -7.79 -12.59
CA GLY A 90 -0.34 -7.26 -13.94
C GLY A 90 -1.71 -6.62 -14.17
N GLY A 91 -2.49 -6.39 -13.12
CA GLY A 91 -3.78 -5.70 -13.16
C GLY A 91 -3.70 -4.24 -12.75
N LEU A 92 -4.86 -3.58 -12.82
CA LEU A 92 -5.08 -2.23 -12.32
C LEU A 92 -6.19 -2.26 -11.28
N VAL A 93 -6.04 -1.47 -10.22
CA VAL A 93 -7.08 -1.28 -9.20
C VAL A 93 -7.37 0.18 -8.98
N GLU A 94 -8.59 0.48 -8.56
CA GLU A 94 -9.05 1.83 -8.30
C GLU A 94 -9.04 2.14 -6.81
N ALA A 95 -8.66 3.38 -6.47
CA ALA A 95 -8.96 3.98 -5.18
C ALA A 95 -9.72 5.29 -5.43
N VAL A 96 -10.66 5.63 -4.55
CA VAL A 96 -11.50 6.82 -4.71
C VAL A 96 -11.46 7.67 -3.45
N PHE A 97 -10.95 8.87 -3.58
CA PHE A 97 -11.04 9.90 -2.56
C PHE A 97 -12.39 10.61 -2.65
N ILE A 98 -13.09 10.70 -1.52
CA ILE A 98 -14.41 11.30 -1.39
C ILE A 98 -14.36 12.35 -0.29
N PRO A 99 -14.31 13.65 -0.63
CA PRO A 99 -14.42 14.73 0.35
C PRO A 99 -15.88 14.91 0.79
N ASP A 100 -16.11 15.10 2.08
CA ASP A 100 -17.43 15.44 2.61
C ASP A 100 -17.27 16.28 3.90
N LYS A 101 -17.46 17.60 3.79
CA LYS A 101 -17.33 18.55 4.91
C LYS A 101 -16.07 18.33 5.75
N ASP A 102 -16.23 17.70 6.92
CA ASP A 102 -15.15 17.43 7.88
C ASP A 102 -14.51 16.04 7.67
N ARG A 103 -14.94 15.29 6.67
CA ARG A 103 -14.42 13.94 6.36
C ARG A 103 -13.69 13.90 5.04
N ALA A 104 -12.57 13.20 5.06
CA ALA A 104 -11.75 12.87 3.90
C ALA A 104 -11.65 11.34 3.84
N THR A 105 -12.53 10.70 3.08
CA THR A 105 -12.65 9.24 2.99
C THR A 105 -11.92 8.72 1.76
N LEU A 106 -11.07 7.72 1.93
CA LEU A 106 -10.49 6.97 0.81
C LEU A 106 -11.12 5.58 0.75
N CYS A 107 -11.77 5.29 -0.37
CA CYS A 107 -12.25 3.95 -0.72
C CYS A 107 -11.13 3.20 -1.44
N ILE A 108 -10.68 2.06 -0.90
CA ILE A 108 -9.56 1.27 -1.44
C ILE A 108 -9.98 -0.12 -1.87
N SER A 109 -9.20 -0.69 -2.78
CA SER A 109 -9.38 -2.03 -3.34
C SER A 109 -8.56 -3.07 -2.58
N SER A 110 -9.08 -4.30 -2.51
CA SER A 110 -8.41 -5.46 -1.89
C SER A 110 -8.04 -6.56 -2.88
N GLN A 111 -8.59 -6.56 -4.10
CA GLN A 111 -8.35 -7.56 -5.13
C GLN A 111 -8.36 -6.93 -6.52
N VAL A 112 -7.76 -7.61 -7.49
CA VAL A 112 -7.96 -7.35 -8.92
C VAL A 112 -9.12 -8.21 -9.40
N GLY A 113 -10.27 -7.56 -9.68
CA GLY A 113 -11.52 -8.27 -9.92
C GLY A 113 -12.12 -8.84 -8.62
N CYS A 114 -13.14 -9.68 -8.73
CA CYS A 114 -13.84 -10.26 -7.57
C CYS A 114 -14.46 -11.60 -7.93
N LYS A 115 -14.49 -12.54 -6.98
CA LYS A 115 -15.13 -13.86 -7.14
C LYS A 115 -16.62 -13.87 -6.82
N MET A 116 -17.12 -12.83 -6.15
CA MET A 116 -18.51 -12.83 -5.62
C MET A 116 -19.58 -12.71 -6.70
N ASP A 117 -19.22 -12.30 -7.93
CA ASP A 117 -20.11 -12.21 -9.11
C ASP A 117 -21.47 -11.56 -8.83
N CYS A 118 -21.50 -10.50 -8.01
CA CYS A 118 -22.70 -9.75 -7.71
C CYS A 118 -23.30 -9.15 -9.00
N LEU A 119 -24.59 -9.37 -9.24
CA LEU A 119 -25.28 -9.03 -10.50
C LEU A 119 -25.15 -7.54 -10.92
N PHE A 120 -25.05 -6.64 -9.95
CA PHE A 120 -24.94 -5.19 -10.15
C PHE A 120 -23.51 -4.67 -10.18
N CYS A 121 -22.50 -5.52 -9.90
CA CYS A 121 -21.11 -5.07 -9.68
C CYS A 121 -20.26 -5.31 -10.93
N MET A 122 -19.71 -4.22 -11.49
CA MET A 122 -18.82 -4.31 -12.65
C MET A 122 -17.51 -5.02 -12.35
N THR A 123 -17.02 -4.91 -11.10
CA THR A 123 -15.79 -5.63 -10.66
C THR A 123 -16.00 -7.15 -10.73
N GLY A 124 -17.16 -7.67 -10.31
CA GLY A 124 -17.49 -9.10 -10.43
C GLY A 124 -17.46 -9.58 -11.88
N LYS A 125 -18.01 -8.78 -12.81
CA LYS A 125 -18.03 -9.10 -14.25
C LYS A 125 -16.66 -9.15 -14.92
N GLN A 126 -15.64 -8.50 -14.31
CA GLN A 126 -14.27 -8.54 -14.82
C GLN A 126 -13.54 -9.86 -14.50
N GLY A 127 -14.13 -10.70 -13.64
CA GLY A 127 -13.53 -11.91 -13.12
C GLY A 127 -12.38 -11.62 -12.12
N PHE A 128 -12.04 -12.63 -11.33
CA PHE A 128 -10.95 -12.55 -10.36
C PHE A 128 -9.60 -12.81 -11.00
N LYS A 129 -8.63 -11.96 -10.74
CA LYS A 129 -7.24 -12.09 -11.22
C LYS A 129 -6.23 -12.29 -10.10
N GLY A 130 -6.49 -11.81 -8.88
CA GLY A 130 -5.60 -12.00 -7.75
C GLY A 130 -5.91 -11.13 -6.55
N ASN A 131 -5.39 -11.55 -5.40
CA ASN A 131 -5.41 -10.78 -4.17
C ASN A 131 -4.31 -9.73 -4.18
N LEU A 132 -4.61 -8.54 -3.64
CA LEU A 132 -3.57 -7.56 -3.34
C LEU A 132 -2.80 -7.98 -2.09
N SER A 133 -1.50 -7.76 -2.09
CA SER A 133 -0.68 -7.83 -0.89
C SER A 133 -1.00 -6.68 0.07
N SER A 134 -0.65 -6.84 1.36
CA SER A 134 -0.79 -5.76 2.35
C SER A 134 -0.06 -4.48 1.92
N GLY A 135 1.09 -4.60 1.26
CA GLY A 135 1.85 -3.48 0.71
C GLY A 135 1.10 -2.74 -0.39
N GLU A 136 0.46 -3.46 -1.33
CA GLU A 136 -0.33 -2.86 -2.41
C GLU A 136 -1.61 -2.20 -1.89
N ILE A 137 -2.21 -2.75 -0.83
CA ILE A 137 -3.36 -2.14 -0.16
C ILE A 137 -2.94 -0.82 0.49
N ILE A 138 -1.87 -0.81 1.32
CA ILE A 138 -1.37 0.38 1.99
C ILE A 138 -0.82 1.41 1.00
N ASN A 139 -0.24 0.98 -0.12
CA ASN A 139 0.24 1.90 -1.15
C ASN A 139 -0.87 2.82 -1.66
N GLN A 140 -2.11 2.33 -1.78
CA GLN A 140 -3.24 3.17 -2.16
C GLN A 140 -3.48 4.30 -1.15
N VAL A 141 -3.31 4.03 0.16
CA VAL A 141 -3.48 5.04 1.22
C VAL A 141 -2.35 6.07 1.23
N LEU A 142 -1.10 5.60 1.08
CA LEU A 142 0.08 6.45 1.24
C LEU A 142 0.43 7.26 -0.02
N SER A 143 -0.07 6.87 -1.21
CA SER A 143 0.36 7.42 -2.49
C SER A 143 -0.67 8.31 -3.19
N VAL A 144 -1.85 8.53 -2.58
CA VAL A 144 -2.79 9.56 -3.03
C VAL A 144 -2.35 10.95 -2.55
N GLU A 145 -2.72 11.99 -3.28
CA GLU A 145 -2.36 13.38 -2.96
C GLU A 145 -2.90 13.81 -1.59
N GLU A 146 -4.10 13.36 -1.24
CA GLU A 146 -4.81 13.70 0.01
C GLU A 146 -4.38 12.83 1.20
N SER A 147 -3.41 11.97 1.04
CA SER A 147 -2.98 10.99 2.06
C SER A 147 -2.77 11.57 3.46
N ALA A 148 -2.28 12.84 3.57
CA ALA A 148 -2.03 13.48 4.85
C ALA A 148 -3.31 14.00 5.54
N SER A 149 -4.40 14.19 4.80
CA SER A 149 -5.68 14.72 5.28
C SER A 149 -6.75 13.65 5.45
N LEU A 150 -6.47 12.39 5.13
CA LEU A 150 -7.44 11.31 5.26
C LEU A 150 -7.90 11.14 6.72
N THR A 151 -9.21 11.10 6.91
CA THR A 151 -9.84 10.81 8.19
C THR A 151 -10.41 9.40 8.26
N ASN A 152 -10.73 8.80 7.12
CA ASN A 152 -11.37 7.49 7.01
C ASN A 152 -10.79 6.70 5.83
N VAL A 153 -10.66 5.40 6.02
CA VAL A 153 -10.35 4.44 4.94
C VAL A 153 -11.42 3.36 4.95
N VAL A 154 -11.99 3.06 3.78
CA VAL A 154 -13.02 2.02 3.63
C VAL A 154 -12.61 1.01 2.57
N TYR A 155 -12.76 -0.27 2.85
CA TYR A 155 -12.45 -1.38 1.95
C TYR A 155 -13.68 -1.71 1.09
N MET A 156 -14.15 -0.73 0.32
CA MET A 156 -15.36 -0.83 -0.51
C MET A 156 -15.07 -0.60 -2.01
N GLY A 157 -13.79 -0.72 -2.40
CA GLY A 157 -13.37 -0.66 -3.80
C GLY A 157 -13.52 -2.00 -4.52
N MET A 158 -12.51 -2.36 -5.32
CA MET A 158 -12.52 -3.63 -6.05
C MET A 158 -12.15 -4.80 -5.13
N GLY A 159 -12.91 -5.91 -5.27
CA GLY A 159 -12.69 -7.15 -4.52
C GLY A 159 -13.58 -7.28 -3.29
N GLU A 160 -13.56 -8.49 -2.70
CA GLU A 160 -14.18 -8.80 -1.41
C GLU A 160 -13.09 -8.87 -0.33
N PRO A 161 -13.09 -7.94 0.64
CA PRO A 161 -12.04 -7.89 1.67
C PRO A 161 -11.89 -9.19 2.47
N LEU A 162 -13.01 -9.87 2.77
CA LEU A 162 -12.99 -11.09 3.55
C LEU A 162 -12.43 -12.30 2.77
N ASP A 163 -12.47 -12.26 1.43
CA ASP A 163 -11.79 -13.26 0.58
C ASP A 163 -10.26 -13.02 0.52
N ASN A 164 -9.80 -11.85 0.96
CA ASN A 164 -8.37 -11.50 1.15
C ASN A 164 -8.06 -11.12 2.60
N ALA A 165 -8.72 -11.72 3.58
CA ALA A 165 -8.69 -11.33 4.98
C ALA A 165 -7.28 -11.19 5.56
N THR A 166 -6.36 -12.10 5.24
CA THR A 166 -4.98 -12.08 5.75
C THR A 166 -4.25 -10.77 5.39
N ASN A 167 -4.29 -10.37 4.11
CA ASN A 167 -3.62 -9.14 3.67
C ASN A 167 -4.37 -7.88 4.13
N VAL A 168 -5.71 -7.93 4.18
CA VAL A 168 -6.54 -6.83 4.67
C VAL A 168 -6.27 -6.58 6.15
N LEU A 169 -6.34 -7.59 7.00
CA LEU A 169 -6.05 -7.46 8.44
C LEU A 169 -4.61 -6.99 8.68
N LYS A 170 -3.66 -7.52 7.91
CA LYS A 170 -2.27 -7.07 7.99
C LYS A 170 -2.12 -5.60 7.59
N SER A 171 -2.83 -5.13 6.55
CA SER A 171 -2.78 -3.72 6.14
C SER A 171 -3.39 -2.76 7.17
N ILE A 172 -4.23 -3.26 8.09
CA ILE A 172 -4.78 -2.48 9.21
C ILE A 172 -3.78 -2.40 10.39
N SER A 173 -2.86 -3.36 10.47
CA SER A 173 -1.90 -3.49 11.58
C SER A 173 -0.60 -2.71 11.38
N VAL A 174 -0.41 -2.07 10.24
CA VAL A 174 0.82 -1.33 9.88
C VAL A 174 0.71 0.16 10.03
#